data_bec83770bf997e191a24303f727c5e49
#
_entry.id   bec83770bf997e191a24303f727c5e49
#
_cell.length_a   1.000
_cell.length_b   1.000
_cell.length_c   1.000
_cell.angle_alpha   90.00
_cell.angle_beta   90.00
_cell.angle_gamma   90.00
#
_symmetry.space_group_name_H-M   'P 1'
#
loop_
_entity.id
_entity.type
_entity.pdbx_description
1 polymer ?
#
loop_
_entity_poly.entity_id
_entity_poly.type
_entity_poly.pdbx_seq_one_letter_code
_entity_poly.pdbx_strand_id
1 'polypeptide(L)'
;LEGSVFNAGSTVQWMRDELHLISSAEETQALAESVPDNGGVYLVSAFTGLGAPYWDMYARGTLVGITRGTTRAHVVRAGLEGIAYQVRDLIDAMEKDAGAPMQILRVDGGASVNRFLMQFQADVLRCPIDRPVMVETTALGAAFLAGLHAGVWSNVGDIVRIRESAHIFRPKMDAESAQELCRRWHKAVERAKDWE
;
A
#
# COMPACT_ATOMS: atom_id res chain seq x y z
N LEU A 1 14.47 -7.61 -9.46
CA LEU A 1 14.42 -6.99 -8.13
C LEU A 1 13.16 -7.43 -7.42
N GLU A 2 13.25 -7.65 -6.12
CA GLU A 2 12.12 -7.94 -5.23
C GLU A 2 12.27 -7.06 -4.00
N GLY A 3 11.15 -6.58 -3.46
CA GLY A 3 11.11 -5.79 -2.24
C GLY A 3 9.90 -6.17 -1.39
N SER A 4 9.99 -5.98 -0.08
CA SER A 4 8.94 -6.36 0.86
C SER A 4 8.55 -5.20 1.77
N VAL A 5 7.25 -4.93 1.88
CA VAL A 5 6.65 -4.10 2.92
C VAL A 5 6.16 -5.03 4.03
N PHE A 6 6.75 -4.93 5.23
CA PHE A 6 6.50 -5.89 6.30
C PHE A 6 5.07 -5.84 6.84
N ASN A 7 4.49 -4.65 6.90
CA ASN A 7 3.20 -4.42 7.54
C ASN A 7 2.22 -3.66 6.63
N ALA A 8 1.60 -4.39 5.67
CA ALA A 8 0.54 -3.87 4.83
C ALA A 8 -0.84 -4.32 5.36
N GLY A 9 -1.33 -5.49 4.96
CA GLY A 9 -2.60 -6.04 5.43
C GLY A 9 -2.64 -6.25 6.94
N SER A 10 -1.51 -6.57 7.59
CA SER A 10 -1.37 -6.68 9.04
C SER A 10 -1.71 -5.38 9.79
N THR A 11 -1.48 -4.21 9.17
CA THR A 11 -1.91 -2.92 9.74
C THR A 11 -3.43 -2.84 9.88
N VAL A 12 -4.17 -3.29 8.86
CA VAL A 12 -5.63 -3.32 8.89
C VAL A 12 -6.14 -4.35 9.89
N GLN A 13 -5.51 -5.54 9.94
CA GLN A 13 -5.83 -6.57 10.93
C GLN A 13 -5.61 -6.06 12.35
N TRP A 14 -4.48 -5.41 12.63
CA TRP A 14 -4.19 -4.83 13.93
C TRP A 14 -5.22 -3.76 14.35
N MET A 15 -5.63 -2.88 13.44
CA MET A 15 -6.69 -1.90 13.72
C MET A 15 -8.03 -2.56 14.03
N ARG A 16 -8.31 -3.74 13.46
CA ARG A 16 -9.54 -4.51 13.70
C ARG A 16 -9.45 -5.32 14.99
N ASP A 17 -8.43 -6.15 15.13
CA ASP A 17 -8.38 -7.23 16.11
C ASP A 17 -7.89 -6.75 17.47
N GLU A 18 -6.92 -5.81 17.50
CA GLU A 18 -6.30 -5.32 18.72
C GLU A 18 -6.86 -3.97 19.16
N LEU A 19 -7.01 -3.02 18.24
CA LEU A 19 -7.51 -1.69 18.58
C LEU A 19 -9.03 -1.57 18.53
N HIS A 20 -9.72 -2.51 17.89
CA HIS A 20 -11.18 -2.49 17.68
C HIS A 20 -11.68 -1.18 17.05
N LEU A 21 -10.85 -0.55 16.20
CA LEU A 21 -11.20 0.66 15.50
C LEU A 21 -12.16 0.41 14.31
N ILE A 22 -12.20 -0.81 13.83
CA ILE A 22 -13.05 -1.26 12.73
C ILE A 22 -13.57 -2.66 13.03
N SER A 23 -14.71 -3.02 12.45
CA SER A 23 -15.31 -4.36 12.58
C SER A 23 -14.92 -5.28 11.42
N SER A 24 -14.60 -4.70 10.27
CA SER A 24 -14.14 -5.41 9.08
C SER A 24 -13.16 -4.56 8.26
N ALA A 25 -12.39 -5.21 7.38
CA ALA A 25 -11.45 -4.50 6.52
C ALA A 25 -12.16 -3.53 5.53
N GLU A 26 -13.36 -3.88 5.10
CA GLU A 26 -14.17 -3.06 4.18
C GLU A 26 -14.58 -1.72 4.81
N GLU A 27 -14.79 -1.67 6.13
CA GLU A 27 -15.14 -0.44 6.86
C GLU A 27 -14.06 0.64 6.71
N THR A 28 -12.79 0.25 6.49
CA THR A 28 -11.68 1.19 6.38
C THR A 28 -11.84 2.20 5.27
N GLN A 29 -12.40 1.79 4.12
CA GLN A 29 -12.61 2.71 3.00
C GLN A 29 -13.61 3.80 3.37
N ALA A 30 -14.77 3.45 3.88
CA ALA A 30 -15.80 4.41 4.25
C ALA A 30 -15.32 5.38 5.33
N LEU A 31 -14.57 4.90 6.33
CA LEU A 31 -13.98 5.75 7.35
C LEU A 31 -12.94 6.71 6.78
N ALA A 32 -12.02 6.22 5.93
CA ALA A 32 -11.00 7.08 5.33
C ALA A 32 -11.61 8.16 4.43
N GLU A 33 -12.69 7.85 3.71
CA GLU A 33 -13.42 8.79 2.84
C GLU A 33 -14.31 9.77 3.64
N SER A 34 -14.64 9.47 4.90
CA SER A 34 -15.50 10.32 5.76
C SER A 34 -14.83 11.58 6.28
N VAL A 35 -13.52 11.70 6.15
CA VAL A 35 -12.71 12.85 6.56
C VAL A 35 -11.96 13.42 5.36
N PRO A 36 -11.75 14.75 5.29
CA PRO A 36 -11.13 15.38 4.13
C PRO A 36 -9.65 15.01 3.96
N ASP A 37 -8.95 14.80 5.07
CA ASP A 37 -7.54 14.43 5.14
C ASP A 37 -7.26 13.59 6.40
N ASN A 38 -5.99 13.29 6.68
CA ASN A 38 -5.61 12.53 7.87
C ASN A 38 -5.52 13.38 9.15
N GLY A 39 -5.90 14.65 9.13
CA GLY A 39 -5.80 15.57 10.27
C GLY A 39 -4.38 15.80 10.75
N GLY A 40 -3.38 15.57 9.93
CA GLY A 40 -1.95 15.64 10.29
C GLY A 40 -1.43 14.40 11.02
N VAL A 41 -2.25 13.34 11.11
CA VAL A 41 -1.90 12.08 11.79
C VAL A 41 -1.18 11.14 10.82
N TYR A 42 -0.07 10.54 11.26
CA TYR A 42 0.69 9.54 10.52
C TYR A 42 0.87 8.29 11.37
N LEU A 43 0.58 7.12 10.82
CA LEU A 43 0.83 5.82 11.43
C LEU A 43 1.98 5.11 10.69
N VAL A 44 3.09 4.95 11.37
CA VAL A 44 4.22 4.12 10.92
C VAL A 44 4.03 2.74 11.52
N SER A 45 3.61 1.76 10.73
CA SER A 45 3.32 0.39 11.19
C SER A 45 4.58 -0.49 11.24
N ALA A 46 5.61 -0.02 11.94
CA ALA A 46 6.87 -0.75 12.14
C ALA A 46 6.75 -1.81 13.24
N PHE A 47 5.73 -2.68 13.19
CA PHE A 47 5.47 -3.67 14.27
C PHE A 47 6.61 -4.68 14.45
N THR A 48 7.34 -4.95 13.38
CA THR A 48 8.49 -5.87 13.34
C THR A 48 9.74 -5.18 12.79
N GLY A 49 9.85 -3.86 12.99
CA GLY A 49 10.88 -3.04 12.38
C GLY A 49 10.50 -2.51 10.99
N LEU A 50 11.42 -1.81 10.37
CA LEU A 50 11.32 -1.26 9.01
C LEU A 50 12.27 -1.98 8.06
N GLY A 51 11.73 -2.44 6.93
CA GLY A 51 12.53 -2.99 5.83
C GLY A 51 13.17 -1.91 4.95
N ALA A 52 13.43 -2.23 3.69
CA ALA A 52 13.97 -1.26 2.73
C ALA A 52 13.07 -0.01 2.60
N PRO A 53 13.65 1.17 2.46
CA PRO A 53 15.09 1.48 2.41
C PRO A 53 15.76 1.70 3.78
N TYR A 54 15.01 1.59 4.88
CA TYR A 54 15.42 2.02 6.22
C TYR A 54 16.31 1.00 6.93
N TRP A 55 16.01 -0.30 6.79
CA TRP A 55 16.72 -1.42 7.41
C TRP A 55 16.90 -1.26 8.91
N ASP A 56 15.85 -0.85 9.61
CA ASP A 56 15.84 -0.61 11.05
C ASP A 56 14.96 -1.66 11.76
N MET A 57 15.61 -2.65 12.38
CA MET A 57 14.91 -3.70 13.13
C MET A 57 14.46 -3.24 14.53
N TYR A 58 14.96 -2.11 15.01
CA TYR A 58 14.62 -1.52 16.31
C TYR A 58 13.46 -0.52 16.22
N ALA A 59 13.08 -0.12 15.01
CA ALA A 59 11.89 0.71 14.83
C ALA A 59 10.63 0.00 15.34
N ARG A 60 9.69 0.76 15.92
CA ARG A 60 8.39 0.24 16.39
C ARG A 60 7.23 1.07 15.88
N GLY A 61 6.04 0.46 15.91
CA GLY A 61 4.80 1.10 15.50
C GLY A 61 4.61 2.44 16.21
N THR A 62 4.44 3.51 15.43
CA THR A 62 4.41 4.88 15.96
C THR A 62 3.28 5.67 15.33
N LEU A 63 2.47 6.32 16.18
CA LEU A 63 1.40 7.21 15.77
C LEU A 63 1.77 8.64 16.18
N VAL A 64 1.90 9.55 15.22
CA VAL A 64 2.28 10.95 15.46
C VAL A 64 1.24 11.92 14.92
N GLY A 65 1.27 13.19 15.38
CA GLY A 65 0.39 14.22 14.87
C GLY A 65 -1.00 14.26 15.50
N ILE A 66 -1.25 13.50 16.58
CA ILE A 66 -2.53 13.47 17.29
C ILE A 66 -2.81 14.84 17.92
N THR A 67 -4.03 15.32 17.73
CA THR A 67 -4.58 16.52 18.39
C THR A 67 -5.91 16.16 19.06
N ARG A 68 -6.50 17.08 19.80
CA ARG A 68 -7.84 16.91 20.39
C ARG A 68 -8.94 16.66 19.32
N GLY A 69 -8.73 17.11 18.09
CA GLY A 69 -9.66 16.90 16.97
C GLY A 69 -9.48 15.56 16.24
N THR A 70 -8.47 14.77 16.60
CA THR A 70 -8.21 13.49 15.96
C THR A 70 -9.31 12.49 16.30
N THR A 71 -9.92 11.90 15.29
CA THR A 71 -11.00 10.92 15.43
C THR A 71 -10.54 9.53 14.98
N ARG A 72 -11.35 8.51 15.23
CA ARG A 72 -11.18 7.14 14.72
C ARG A 72 -10.92 7.13 13.20
N ALA A 73 -11.69 7.92 12.45
CA ALA A 73 -11.56 8.01 11.00
C ALA A 73 -10.18 8.51 10.55
N HIS A 74 -9.61 9.51 11.24
CA HIS A 74 -8.27 10.00 10.95
C HIS A 74 -7.19 8.93 11.20
N VAL A 75 -7.33 8.14 12.27
CA VAL A 75 -6.38 7.05 12.58
C VAL A 75 -6.46 5.93 11.53
N VAL A 76 -7.67 5.51 11.16
CA VAL A 76 -7.87 4.49 10.13
C VAL A 76 -7.33 4.96 8.78
N ARG A 77 -7.61 6.20 8.40
CA ARG A 77 -7.06 6.81 7.19
C ARG A 77 -5.54 6.87 7.22
N ALA A 78 -4.95 7.32 8.31
CA ALA A 78 -3.49 7.33 8.49
C ALA A 78 -2.87 5.95 8.35
N GLY A 79 -3.56 4.89 8.80
CA GLY A 79 -3.14 3.50 8.60
C GLY A 79 -3.10 3.09 7.13
N LEU A 80 -4.16 3.39 6.36
CA LEU A 80 -4.18 3.13 4.92
C LEU A 80 -3.13 3.96 4.16
N GLU A 81 -3.02 5.25 4.48
CA GLU A 81 -2.01 6.13 3.88
C GLU A 81 -0.58 5.65 4.22
N GLY A 82 -0.35 5.17 5.44
CA GLY A 82 0.93 4.60 5.88
C GLY A 82 1.37 3.39 5.08
N ILE A 83 0.43 2.51 4.69
CA ILE A 83 0.70 1.40 3.76
C ILE A 83 1.19 1.95 2.41
N ALA A 84 0.47 2.94 1.87
CA ALA A 84 0.81 3.53 0.58
C ALA A 84 2.19 4.23 0.59
N TYR A 85 2.53 4.91 1.67
CA TYR A 85 3.83 5.55 1.80
C TYR A 85 4.98 4.53 1.88
N GLN A 86 4.82 3.43 2.64
CA GLN A 86 5.84 2.37 2.68
C GLN A 86 6.06 1.74 1.31
N VAL A 87 4.98 1.52 0.53
CA VAL A 87 5.10 1.05 -0.85
C VAL A 87 5.84 2.08 -1.71
N ARG A 88 5.57 3.38 -1.53
CA ARG A 88 6.28 4.44 -2.22
C ARG A 88 7.78 4.41 -1.94
N ASP A 89 8.17 4.35 -0.65
CA ASP A 89 9.58 4.32 -0.25
C ASP A 89 10.30 3.12 -0.85
N LEU A 90 9.63 1.97 -0.89
CA LEU A 90 10.18 0.76 -1.49
C LEU A 90 10.35 0.89 -3.01
N ILE A 91 9.34 1.43 -3.70
CA ILE A 91 9.40 1.64 -5.15
C ILE A 91 10.48 2.67 -5.52
N ASP A 92 10.60 3.77 -4.78
CA ASP A 92 11.64 4.77 -4.99
C ASP A 92 13.05 4.13 -4.87
N ALA A 93 13.27 3.21 -3.92
CA ALA A 93 14.50 2.45 -3.79
C ALA A 93 14.71 1.49 -4.97
N MET A 94 13.67 0.77 -5.39
CA MET A 94 13.74 -0.16 -6.52
C MET A 94 14.00 0.56 -7.85
N GLU A 95 13.39 1.71 -8.08
CA GLU A 95 13.62 2.54 -9.28
C GLU A 95 15.09 3.02 -9.34
N LYS A 96 15.62 3.44 -8.19
CA LYS A 96 17.04 3.85 -8.08
C LYS A 96 17.97 2.69 -8.42
N ASP A 97 17.69 1.49 -7.93
CA ASP A 97 18.50 0.30 -8.18
C ASP A 97 18.35 -0.20 -9.63
N ALA A 98 17.16 -0.10 -10.20
CA ALA A 98 16.89 -0.51 -11.58
C ALA A 98 17.36 0.52 -12.62
N GLY A 99 17.57 1.77 -12.23
CA GLY A 99 17.91 2.88 -13.13
C GLY A 99 16.78 3.27 -14.10
N ALA A 100 15.53 2.89 -13.79
CA ALA A 100 14.38 3.15 -14.63
C ALA A 100 13.11 3.41 -13.80
N PRO A 101 12.27 4.39 -14.19
CA PRO A 101 11.02 4.69 -13.50
C PRO A 101 9.95 3.63 -13.78
N MET A 102 9.09 3.38 -12.79
CA MET A 102 7.93 2.51 -12.92
C MET A 102 6.86 3.16 -13.81
N GLN A 103 6.42 2.43 -14.83
CA GLN A 103 5.39 2.93 -15.75
C GLN A 103 3.97 2.63 -15.28
N ILE A 104 3.78 1.52 -14.60
CA ILE A 104 2.49 1.06 -14.05
C ILE A 104 2.75 0.04 -12.94
N LEU A 105 2.04 0.19 -11.82
CA LEU A 105 2.05 -0.81 -10.75
C LEU A 105 0.83 -1.72 -10.90
N ARG A 106 1.06 -3.01 -11.10
CA ARG A 106 0.00 -4.02 -11.06
C ARG A 106 -0.15 -4.53 -9.64
N VAL A 107 -1.38 -4.55 -9.16
CA VAL A 107 -1.72 -4.91 -7.77
C VAL A 107 -2.67 -6.09 -7.72
N ASP A 108 -2.63 -6.85 -6.64
CA ASP A 108 -3.53 -7.95 -6.35
C ASP A 108 -3.75 -8.14 -4.84
N GLY A 109 -4.44 -9.21 -4.47
CA GLY A 109 -4.75 -9.52 -3.07
C GLY A 109 -5.86 -8.66 -2.46
N GLY A 110 -6.28 -9.02 -1.25
CA GLY A 110 -7.44 -8.42 -0.58
C GLY A 110 -7.34 -6.91 -0.37
N ALA A 111 -6.15 -6.35 -0.10
CA ALA A 111 -5.97 -4.92 0.10
C ALA A 111 -6.26 -4.11 -1.18
N SER A 112 -6.08 -4.72 -2.36
CA SER A 112 -6.29 -4.04 -3.65
C SER A 112 -7.75 -3.71 -3.95
N VAL A 113 -8.71 -4.32 -3.24
CA VAL A 113 -10.14 -3.99 -3.40
C VAL A 113 -10.51 -2.64 -2.79
N ASN A 114 -9.73 -2.15 -1.84
CA ASN A 114 -9.92 -0.86 -1.20
C ASN A 114 -9.60 0.27 -2.19
N ARG A 115 -10.64 0.96 -2.66
CA ARG A 115 -10.51 2.01 -3.68
C ARG A 115 -9.81 3.25 -3.18
N PHE A 116 -10.00 3.61 -1.90
CA PHE A 116 -9.29 4.72 -1.28
C PHE A 116 -7.78 4.45 -1.29
N LEU A 117 -7.37 3.28 -0.79
CA LEU A 117 -5.95 2.90 -0.75
C LEU A 117 -5.33 2.90 -2.15
N MET A 118 -6.01 2.33 -3.14
CA MET A 118 -5.49 2.28 -4.52
C MET A 118 -5.39 3.65 -5.16
N GLN A 119 -6.36 4.54 -4.95
CA GLN A 119 -6.29 5.91 -5.46
C GLN A 119 -5.17 6.68 -4.77
N PHE A 120 -5.07 6.61 -3.45
CA PHE A 120 -4.02 7.27 -2.71
C PHE A 120 -2.62 6.74 -3.08
N GLN A 121 -2.50 5.44 -3.29
CA GLN A 121 -1.27 4.81 -3.79
C GLN A 121 -0.88 5.36 -5.17
N ALA A 122 -1.84 5.50 -6.10
CA ALA A 122 -1.58 6.11 -7.42
C ALA A 122 -1.13 7.56 -7.27
N ASP A 123 -1.76 8.31 -6.37
CA ASP A 123 -1.47 9.72 -6.13
C ASP A 123 -0.05 9.93 -5.59
N VAL A 124 0.35 9.18 -4.55
CA VAL A 124 1.68 9.33 -3.94
C VAL A 124 2.80 8.74 -4.80
N LEU A 125 2.56 7.64 -5.53
CA LEU A 125 3.53 7.07 -6.48
C LEU A 125 3.68 7.90 -7.76
N ARG A 126 2.70 8.74 -8.10
CA ARG A 126 2.61 9.44 -9.40
C ARG A 126 2.60 8.49 -10.60
N CYS A 127 2.11 7.27 -10.39
CA CYS A 127 2.13 6.16 -11.33
C CYS A 127 0.73 5.52 -11.39
N PRO A 128 0.23 5.09 -12.58
CA PRO A 128 -1.02 4.36 -12.67
C PRO A 128 -0.96 3.03 -11.91
N ILE A 129 -2.07 2.69 -11.21
CA ILE A 129 -2.28 1.40 -10.55
C ILE A 129 -3.28 0.59 -11.36
N ASP A 130 -2.90 -0.59 -11.80
CA ASP A 130 -3.75 -1.52 -12.56
C ASP A 130 -4.19 -2.68 -11.67
N ARG A 131 -5.47 -2.68 -11.29
CA ARG A 131 -6.11 -3.75 -10.52
C ARG A 131 -6.83 -4.71 -11.47
N PRO A 132 -6.56 -6.04 -11.39
CA PRO A 132 -7.25 -7.03 -12.22
C PRO A 132 -8.68 -7.30 -11.72
N VAL A 133 -9.48 -7.97 -12.56
CA VAL A 133 -10.79 -8.52 -12.17
C VAL A 133 -10.61 -9.60 -11.10
N MET A 134 -9.72 -10.54 -11.34
CA MET A 134 -9.36 -11.59 -10.39
C MET A 134 -8.23 -11.09 -9.48
N VAL A 135 -8.51 -10.91 -8.20
CA VAL A 135 -7.53 -10.39 -7.22
C VAL A 135 -6.72 -11.50 -6.52
N GLU A 136 -7.14 -12.76 -6.62
CA GLU A 136 -6.42 -13.92 -6.07
C GLU A 136 -5.43 -14.47 -7.09
N THR A 137 -4.37 -13.70 -7.39
CA THR A 137 -3.45 -14.03 -8.49
C THR A 137 -2.43 -15.10 -8.13
N THR A 138 -2.14 -15.35 -6.85
CA THR A 138 -1.20 -16.40 -6.44
C THR A 138 -1.69 -17.79 -6.83
N ALA A 139 -2.94 -18.13 -6.48
CA ALA A 139 -3.54 -19.40 -6.86
C ALA A 139 -3.72 -19.51 -8.38
N LEU A 140 -4.12 -18.39 -9.02
CA LEU A 140 -4.27 -18.32 -10.47
C LEU A 140 -2.92 -18.53 -11.19
N GLY A 141 -1.83 -17.99 -10.67
CA GLY A 141 -0.48 -18.18 -11.21
C GLY A 141 -0.06 -19.66 -11.19
N ALA A 142 -0.32 -20.37 -10.09
CA ALA A 142 -0.07 -21.81 -10.01
C ALA A 142 -0.91 -22.59 -11.03
N ALA A 143 -2.19 -22.23 -11.19
CA ALA A 143 -3.07 -22.84 -12.19
C ALA A 143 -2.59 -22.56 -13.62
N PHE A 144 -2.08 -21.36 -13.90
CA PHE A 144 -1.50 -21.03 -15.21
C PHE A 144 -0.26 -21.86 -15.52
N LEU A 145 0.65 -22.03 -14.56
CA LEU A 145 1.84 -22.86 -14.75
C LEU A 145 1.46 -24.33 -15.00
N ALA A 146 0.52 -24.87 -14.23
CA ALA A 146 0.01 -26.23 -14.45
C ALA A 146 -0.65 -26.38 -15.83
N GLY A 147 -1.45 -25.41 -16.25
CA GLY A 147 -2.11 -25.41 -17.55
C GLY A 147 -1.14 -25.27 -18.73
N LEU A 148 -0.06 -24.50 -18.59
CA LEU A 148 1.02 -24.47 -19.59
C LEU A 148 1.68 -25.85 -19.73
N HIS A 149 1.97 -26.50 -18.62
CA HIS A 149 2.54 -27.86 -18.65
C HIS A 149 1.58 -28.88 -19.26
N ALA A 150 0.29 -28.78 -18.96
CA ALA A 150 -0.74 -29.67 -19.48
C ALA A 150 -1.18 -29.36 -20.93
N GLY A 151 -0.66 -28.28 -21.54
CA GLY A 151 -1.01 -27.87 -22.90
C GLY A 151 -2.37 -27.17 -23.04
N VAL A 152 -2.94 -26.67 -21.93
CA VAL A 152 -4.18 -25.85 -21.96
C VAL A 152 -3.91 -24.51 -22.64
N TRP A 153 -2.74 -23.94 -22.41
CA TRP A 153 -2.22 -22.76 -23.11
C TRP A 153 -0.92 -23.10 -23.80
N SER A 154 -0.75 -22.58 -25.01
CA SER A 154 0.44 -22.88 -25.83
C SER A 154 1.67 -22.10 -25.37
N ASN A 155 1.49 -20.93 -24.76
CA ASN A 155 2.58 -20.05 -24.32
C ASN A 155 2.08 -19.00 -23.31
N VAL A 156 3.01 -18.28 -22.68
CA VAL A 156 2.72 -17.23 -21.70
C VAL A 156 1.89 -16.07 -22.32
N GLY A 157 2.03 -15.80 -23.62
CA GLY A 157 1.26 -14.77 -24.31
C GLY A 157 -0.25 -15.04 -24.32
N ASP A 158 -0.66 -16.34 -24.32
CA ASP A 158 -2.07 -16.72 -24.20
C ASP A 158 -2.63 -16.32 -22.82
N ILE A 159 -1.84 -16.52 -21.76
CA ILE A 159 -2.19 -16.16 -20.39
C ILE A 159 -2.28 -14.63 -20.23
N VAL A 160 -1.33 -13.89 -20.80
CA VAL A 160 -1.34 -12.42 -20.76
C VAL A 160 -2.61 -11.83 -21.37
N ARG A 161 -3.13 -12.48 -22.44
CA ARG A 161 -4.39 -12.06 -23.11
C ARG A 161 -5.65 -12.31 -22.27
N ILE A 162 -5.61 -13.25 -21.32
CA ILE A 162 -6.75 -13.57 -20.44
C ILE A 162 -6.84 -12.56 -19.30
N ARG A 163 -5.73 -11.88 -18.96
CA ARG A 163 -5.73 -10.91 -17.87
C ARG A 163 -6.59 -9.70 -18.22
N GLU A 164 -7.67 -9.54 -17.48
CA GLU A 164 -8.56 -8.39 -17.60
C GLU A 164 -8.30 -7.39 -16.46
N SER A 165 -8.17 -6.11 -16.82
CA SER A 165 -8.12 -5.02 -15.84
C SER A 165 -9.53 -4.63 -15.41
N ALA A 166 -9.80 -4.68 -14.10
CA ALA A 166 -11.08 -4.20 -13.55
C ALA A 166 -11.09 -2.67 -13.45
N HIS A 167 -9.95 -2.08 -13.09
CA HIS A 167 -9.84 -0.64 -12.93
C HIS A 167 -8.38 -0.17 -12.99
N ILE A 168 -8.17 0.98 -13.63
CA ILE A 168 -6.89 1.68 -13.62
C ILE A 168 -7.07 2.98 -12.84
N PHE A 169 -6.43 3.07 -11.67
CA PHE A 169 -6.37 4.29 -10.88
C PHE A 169 -5.24 5.17 -11.43
N ARG A 170 -5.57 6.38 -11.81
CA ARG A 170 -4.58 7.36 -12.30
C ARG A 170 -4.33 8.43 -11.23
N PRO A 171 -3.11 8.98 -11.13
CA PRO A 171 -2.82 10.07 -10.21
C PRO A 171 -3.78 11.25 -10.44
N LYS A 172 -4.41 11.73 -9.35
CA LYS A 172 -5.30 12.91 -9.34
C LYS A 172 -4.71 14.05 -8.52
N MET A 173 -3.94 13.72 -7.49
CA MET A 173 -3.23 14.70 -6.68
C MET A 173 -2.14 15.37 -7.51
N ASP A 174 -1.89 16.65 -7.33
CA ASP A 174 -0.74 17.32 -7.94
C ASP A 174 0.59 16.83 -7.33
N ALA A 175 1.69 17.09 -8.04
CA ALA A 175 3.00 16.58 -7.62
C ALA A 175 3.53 17.24 -6.35
N GLU A 176 3.23 18.52 -6.15
CA GLU A 176 3.69 19.29 -4.99
C GLU A 176 3.01 18.77 -3.72
N SER A 177 1.69 18.56 -3.75
CA SER A 177 0.91 17.97 -2.66
C SER A 177 1.40 16.56 -2.30
N ALA A 178 1.63 15.70 -3.31
CA ALA A 178 2.15 14.35 -3.09
C ALA A 178 3.54 14.38 -2.41
N GLN A 179 4.42 15.28 -2.86
CA GLN A 179 5.76 15.44 -2.31
C GLN A 179 5.73 15.96 -0.85
N GLU A 180 4.86 16.93 -0.55
CA GLU A 180 4.70 17.44 0.82
C GLU A 180 4.20 16.36 1.78
N LEU A 181 3.22 15.55 1.36
CA LEU A 181 2.74 14.42 2.15
C LEU A 181 3.87 13.40 2.42
N CYS A 182 4.66 13.06 1.42
CA CYS A 182 5.80 12.16 1.59
C CYS A 182 6.88 12.77 2.50
N ARG A 183 7.14 14.06 2.41
CA ARG A 183 8.08 14.75 3.31
C ARG A 183 7.62 14.65 4.79
N ARG A 184 6.33 14.81 5.05
CA ARG A 184 5.77 14.63 6.39
C ARG A 184 5.80 13.17 6.84
N TRP A 185 5.54 12.23 5.93
CA TRP A 185 5.70 10.81 6.20
C TRP A 185 7.12 10.47 6.64
N HIS A 186 8.13 10.91 5.91
CA HIS A 186 9.54 10.67 6.29
C HIS A 186 9.85 11.25 7.67
N LYS A 187 9.28 12.42 8.02
CA LYS A 187 9.40 12.97 9.37
C LYS A 187 8.76 12.08 10.44
N ALA A 188 7.66 11.40 10.12
CA ALA A 188 7.03 10.42 11.03
C ALA A 188 7.89 9.17 11.17
N VAL A 189 8.45 8.66 10.08
CA VAL A 189 9.39 7.52 10.09
C VAL A 189 10.60 7.80 10.99
N GLU A 190 11.19 9.00 10.91
CA GLU A 190 12.31 9.39 11.78
C GLU A 190 11.94 9.40 13.28
N ARG A 191 10.66 9.40 13.65
CA ARG A 191 10.20 9.27 15.05
C ARG A 191 9.98 7.82 15.48
N ALA A 192 9.91 6.91 14.52
CA ALA A 192 9.71 5.48 14.77
C ALA A 192 11.02 4.70 14.85
N LYS A 193 12.12 5.27 14.31
CA LYS A 193 13.45 4.65 14.28
C LYS A 193 14.08 4.56 15.65
N ASP A 194 14.98 3.59 15.80
CA ASP A 194 15.83 3.40 16.98
C ASP A 194 15.02 3.45 18.29
N TRP A 195 13.83 2.84 18.30
CA TRP A 195 12.95 2.87 19.46
C TRP A 195 13.44 1.95 20.59
N GLU A 196 14.07 0.82 20.28
CA GLU A 196 14.68 -0.16 21.22
C GLU A 196 16.19 -0.12 21.22
#